data_a30d8fd223cd7dcc1ba4a79d65f04208
#
_entry.id   a30d8fd223cd7dcc1ba4a79d65f04208
#
_cell.length_a   1.000
_cell.length_b   1.000
_cell.length_c   1.000
_cell.angle_alpha   90.00
_cell.angle_beta   90.00
_cell.angle_gamma   90.00
#
_symmetry.space_group_name_H-M   'P 1'
#
loop_
_entity.id
_entity.type
_entity.pdbx_description
1 polymer ?
#
loop_
_entity_poly.entity_id
_entity_poly.type
_entity_poly.pdbx_seq_one_letter_code
_entity_poly.pdbx_strand_id
1 'polypeptide(L)'
;MGKLPPQAPELEDSVLGALMIEKEAYGTVADLLTPESFYKDQNRIIFEAIRALAAKDQPIDSLSVAEKLKSMGTIEEAGGLYTLTELTRRVASTAHLRYHAQIIAQKATARDLIHLAAEIEEAGYDETQDIEDLMNRAEAGVFEIGQRAQKRDVTQIDPVVAEALRRMTEAEKNDSNISGIPSGFGVLDKVTAGWQKSDLVILAARPAMGKTAFVLSMAKNIAVNYHIPVAMFSLEMSNVQLVNRLIMNVCEIEGDKIKTGRLTKDDKARLNTKINELYGAPLYIDDTPSLSVFELRSKARKLVREHDVRMIIIDYLQLMNAQGMSFGSREQEISIISRNLKGLAKELDIPIIALSQLNRGVESRQGNEGKKPQLSDLRESGAIEQDADMVCFIHRPEYYHFYNDEKTGKDLRGLAEIIIAKHRSGATDEVFLRFRSKFAKFQNEDEAAPDDDYGIPPAPAPGDGGYQSFQSKMNSMSPDGASANANSLGDFEEAPF
;
A
#
# COMPACT_ATOMS: atom_id res chain seq x y z
N MET A 1 2.15 38.15 25.69
CA MET A 1 3.61 38.07 25.42
C MET A 1 3.82 36.98 24.36
N GLY A 2 4.26 37.38 23.17
CA GLY A 2 4.58 36.39 22.12
C GLY A 2 5.75 35.50 22.56
N LYS A 3 5.59 34.18 22.47
CA LYS A 3 6.69 33.24 22.74
C LYS A 3 7.69 33.35 21.59
N LEU A 4 8.98 33.43 21.89
CA LEU A 4 10.01 33.35 20.86
C LEU A 4 9.98 31.98 20.18
N PRO A 5 10.11 31.89 18.84
CA PRO A 5 10.21 30.63 18.15
C PRO A 5 11.36 29.77 18.69
N PRO A 6 11.26 28.44 18.66
CA PRO A 6 12.34 27.54 19.06
C PRO A 6 13.62 27.80 18.24
N GLN A 7 14.71 28.14 18.92
CA GLN A 7 15.97 28.55 18.30
C GLN A 7 17.18 28.12 19.14
N ALA A 8 18.35 28.08 18.54
CA ALA A 8 19.63 27.82 19.18
C ALA A 8 20.77 28.57 18.46
N PRO A 9 20.75 29.92 18.43
CA PRO A 9 21.70 30.72 17.62
C PRO A 9 23.18 30.46 17.91
N GLU A 10 23.52 30.21 19.18
CA GLU A 10 24.90 29.92 19.57
C GLU A 10 25.41 28.59 19.02
N LEU A 11 24.53 27.56 18.94
CA LEU A 11 24.87 26.29 18.35
C LEU A 11 24.95 26.40 16.82
N GLU A 12 24.10 27.22 16.18
CA GLU A 12 24.17 27.50 14.76
C GLU A 12 25.50 28.13 14.41
N ASP A 13 25.93 29.16 15.15
CA ASP A 13 27.20 29.84 14.98
C ASP A 13 28.39 28.86 15.14
N SER A 14 28.31 27.99 16.18
CA SER A 14 29.34 26.96 16.44
C SER A 14 29.43 25.92 15.32
N VAL A 15 28.28 25.45 14.81
CA VAL A 15 28.25 24.47 13.70
C VAL A 15 28.83 25.08 12.42
N LEU A 16 28.39 26.28 12.03
CA LEU A 16 28.94 26.95 10.83
C LEU A 16 30.45 27.19 10.92
N GLY A 17 30.91 27.63 12.09
CA GLY A 17 32.33 27.80 12.33
C GLY A 17 33.11 26.49 12.22
N ALA A 18 32.59 25.39 12.78
CA ALA A 18 33.21 24.07 12.71
C ALA A 18 33.29 23.55 11.25
N LEU A 19 32.25 23.78 10.45
CA LEU A 19 32.22 23.40 9.03
C LEU A 19 33.31 24.13 8.20
N MET A 20 33.68 25.33 8.58
CA MET A 20 34.73 26.11 7.90
C MET A 20 36.15 25.79 8.40
N ILE A 21 36.32 25.05 9.50
CA ILE A 21 37.62 24.67 10.07
C ILE A 21 38.01 23.25 9.69
N GLU A 22 37.05 22.32 9.78
CA GLU A 22 37.31 20.88 9.63
C GLU A 22 36.83 20.37 8.28
N LYS A 23 37.75 19.80 7.49
CA LYS A 23 37.53 19.42 6.11
C LYS A 23 36.38 18.40 5.93
N GLU A 24 36.20 17.47 6.88
CA GLU A 24 35.22 16.40 6.79
C GLU A 24 33.92 16.69 7.59
N ALA A 25 33.88 17.85 8.26
CA ALA A 25 32.78 18.24 9.12
C ALA A 25 31.41 18.27 8.42
N TYR A 26 31.39 18.73 7.15
CA TYR A 26 30.13 18.78 6.39
C TYR A 26 29.50 17.41 6.22
N GLY A 27 30.26 16.37 5.97
CA GLY A 27 29.76 14.99 5.82
C GLY A 27 29.01 14.48 7.05
N THR A 28 29.40 14.95 8.26
CA THR A 28 28.74 14.50 9.51
C THR A 28 27.39 15.17 9.78
N VAL A 29 27.07 16.27 9.08
CA VAL A 29 25.81 17.04 9.31
C VAL A 29 24.94 17.17 8.06
N ALA A 30 25.44 16.79 6.90
CA ALA A 30 24.74 16.92 5.62
C ALA A 30 23.39 16.18 5.56
N ASP A 31 23.26 15.11 6.34
CA ASP A 31 22.05 14.31 6.50
C ASP A 31 21.05 14.92 7.48
N LEU A 32 21.50 15.80 8.39
CA LEU A 32 20.70 16.37 9.48
C LEU A 32 20.20 17.79 9.20
N LEU A 33 21.01 18.60 8.50
CA LEU A 33 20.76 20.02 8.33
C LEU A 33 20.45 20.41 6.88
N THR A 34 19.51 21.32 6.74
CA THR A 34 19.21 22.04 5.50
C THR A 34 19.32 23.55 5.79
N PRO A 35 19.38 24.43 4.77
CA PRO A 35 19.40 25.88 5.02
C PRO A 35 18.24 26.34 5.91
N GLU A 36 17.06 25.74 5.71
CA GLU A 36 15.83 26.05 6.46
C GLU A 36 15.91 25.61 7.94
N SER A 37 16.90 24.78 8.31
CA SER A 37 17.13 24.39 9.71
C SER A 37 17.64 25.55 10.56
N PHE A 38 18.21 26.58 9.96
CA PHE A 38 18.77 27.72 10.66
C PHE A 38 17.71 28.79 10.96
N TYR A 39 17.74 29.34 12.18
CA TYR A 39 16.81 30.38 12.61
C TYR A 39 17.22 31.77 12.11
N LYS A 40 18.56 32.08 12.15
CA LYS A 40 19.07 33.33 11.64
C LYS A 40 19.17 33.27 10.11
N ASP A 41 18.57 34.23 9.40
CA ASP A 41 18.69 34.32 7.93
C ASP A 41 20.16 34.39 7.48
N GLN A 42 21.00 35.09 8.23
CA GLN A 42 22.43 35.15 8.01
C GLN A 42 23.06 33.74 7.99
N ASN A 43 22.74 32.91 8.97
CA ASN A 43 23.27 31.55 9.11
C ASN A 43 22.72 30.62 8.01
N ARG A 44 21.45 30.82 7.61
CA ARG A 44 20.84 30.11 6.48
C ARG A 44 21.60 30.35 5.17
N ILE A 45 21.92 31.62 4.86
CA ILE A 45 22.64 32.04 3.66
C ILE A 45 24.06 31.45 3.67
N ILE A 46 24.75 31.49 4.81
CA ILE A 46 26.10 30.93 4.96
C ILE A 46 26.08 29.42 4.72
N PHE A 47 25.10 28.68 5.31
CA PHE A 47 24.98 27.25 5.13
C PHE A 47 24.62 26.88 3.69
N GLU A 48 23.82 27.68 3.01
CA GLU A 48 23.52 27.50 1.58
C GLU A 48 24.77 27.60 0.71
N ALA A 49 25.64 28.56 0.98
CA ALA A 49 26.94 28.69 0.30
C ALA A 49 27.86 27.48 0.58
N ILE A 50 27.92 27.01 1.84
CA ILE A 50 28.66 25.82 2.23
C ILE A 50 28.15 24.59 1.49
N ARG A 51 26.82 24.38 1.44
CA ARG A 51 26.20 23.28 0.70
C ARG A 51 26.53 23.32 -0.80
N ALA A 52 26.55 24.52 -1.39
CA ALA A 52 26.85 24.70 -2.79
C ALA A 52 28.35 24.42 -3.12
N LEU A 53 29.28 24.68 -2.18
CA LEU A 53 30.68 24.28 -2.29
C LEU A 53 30.85 22.77 -2.15
N ALA A 54 30.22 22.18 -1.13
CA ALA A 54 30.25 20.74 -0.91
C ALA A 54 29.72 19.93 -2.10
N ALA A 55 28.62 20.39 -2.74
CA ALA A 55 28.07 19.75 -3.93
C ALA A 55 29.01 19.71 -5.13
N LYS A 56 30.05 20.57 -5.15
CA LYS A 56 31.09 20.63 -6.18
C LYS A 56 32.44 20.07 -5.73
N ASP A 57 32.46 19.43 -4.56
CA ASP A 57 33.67 18.92 -3.90
C ASP A 57 34.78 20.00 -3.77
N GLN A 58 34.35 21.25 -3.50
CA GLN A 58 35.26 22.39 -3.31
C GLN A 58 35.61 22.56 -1.83
N PRO A 59 36.79 23.10 -1.51
CA PRO A 59 37.18 23.35 -0.12
C PRO A 59 36.19 24.26 0.59
N ILE A 60 35.88 23.92 1.86
CA ILE A 60 35.01 24.70 2.73
C ILE A 60 35.86 25.36 3.79
N ASP A 61 36.21 26.62 3.57
CA ASP A 61 36.89 27.49 4.50
C ASP A 61 36.30 28.90 4.42
N SER A 62 36.69 29.79 5.34
CA SER A 62 36.13 31.14 5.41
C SER A 62 36.34 31.97 4.14
N LEU A 63 37.42 31.71 3.39
CA LEU A 63 37.71 32.44 2.15
C LEU A 63 36.90 31.90 0.97
N SER A 64 36.83 30.57 0.84
CA SER A 64 36.05 29.90 -0.20
C SER A 64 34.56 30.20 -0.04
N VAL A 65 34.03 30.20 1.22
CA VAL A 65 32.67 30.57 1.53
C VAL A 65 32.39 32.03 1.20
N ALA A 66 33.34 32.97 1.55
CA ALA A 66 33.22 34.38 1.20
C ALA A 66 33.14 34.61 -0.31
N GLU A 67 33.98 33.90 -1.09
CA GLU A 67 34.01 34.02 -2.54
C GLU A 67 32.72 33.46 -3.14
N LYS A 68 32.21 32.34 -2.58
CA LYS A 68 30.91 31.78 -2.99
C LYS A 68 29.77 32.73 -2.72
N LEU A 69 29.70 33.35 -1.52
CA LEU A 69 28.70 34.34 -1.17
C LEU A 69 28.77 35.59 -2.07
N LYS A 70 29.98 36.05 -2.46
CA LYS A 70 30.12 37.11 -3.45
C LYS A 70 29.53 36.71 -4.80
N SER A 71 29.83 35.50 -5.27
CA SER A 71 29.27 34.99 -6.52
C SER A 71 27.76 34.83 -6.52
N MET A 72 27.15 34.63 -5.34
CA MET A 72 25.70 34.59 -5.11
C MET A 72 25.09 36.01 -4.90
N GLY A 73 25.90 37.04 -4.70
CA GLY A 73 25.44 38.39 -4.42
C GLY A 73 24.95 38.61 -2.99
N THR A 74 25.18 37.68 -2.07
CA THR A 74 24.61 37.67 -0.72
C THR A 74 25.64 37.89 0.39
N ILE A 75 26.85 38.34 0.04
CA ILE A 75 27.97 38.53 1.02
C ILE A 75 27.62 39.54 2.12
N GLU A 76 26.91 40.62 1.79
CA GLU A 76 26.55 41.67 2.75
C GLU A 76 25.44 41.15 3.72
N GLU A 77 24.48 40.39 3.20
CA GLU A 77 23.41 39.75 4.01
C GLU A 77 24.00 38.69 4.97
N ALA A 78 25.07 38.02 4.55
CA ALA A 78 25.83 37.10 5.38
C ALA A 78 26.71 37.78 6.44
N GLY A 79 26.75 39.11 6.47
CA GLY A 79 27.55 39.90 7.41
C GLY A 79 29.03 40.06 7.03
N GLY A 80 29.36 39.77 5.77
CA GLY A 80 30.71 39.95 5.22
C GLY A 80 31.76 38.97 5.75
N LEU A 81 33.02 39.19 5.33
CA LEU A 81 34.15 38.34 5.73
C LEU A 81 34.40 38.38 7.26
N TYR A 82 34.08 39.49 7.91
CA TYR A 82 34.25 39.63 9.35
C TYR A 82 33.43 38.58 10.13
N THR A 83 32.19 38.41 9.76
CA THR A 83 31.29 37.41 10.40
C THR A 83 31.81 35.99 10.22
N LEU A 84 32.24 35.62 9.00
CA LEU A 84 32.80 34.30 8.75
C LEU A 84 34.06 34.02 9.59
N THR A 85 34.92 35.03 9.76
CA THR A 85 36.11 34.94 10.61
C THR A 85 35.73 34.82 12.09
N GLU A 86 34.71 35.56 12.57
CA GLU A 86 34.23 35.46 13.95
C GLU A 86 33.60 34.10 14.24
N LEU A 87 32.85 33.53 13.30
CA LEU A 87 32.28 32.18 13.44
C LEU A 87 33.39 31.13 13.63
N THR A 88 34.42 31.16 12.81
CA THR A 88 35.58 30.23 12.94
C THR A 88 36.32 30.42 14.25
N ARG A 89 36.47 31.67 14.74
CA ARG A 89 37.19 31.96 15.98
C ARG A 89 36.44 31.49 17.24
N ARG A 90 35.11 31.42 17.21
CA ARG A 90 34.27 31.00 18.35
C ARG A 90 34.25 29.49 18.56
N VAL A 91 34.72 28.69 17.64
CA VAL A 91 34.72 27.24 17.76
C VAL A 91 35.76 26.79 18.77
N ALA A 92 35.28 26.24 19.88
CA ALA A 92 36.16 25.69 20.92
C ALA A 92 36.53 24.21 20.65
N SER A 93 35.64 23.46 20.03
CA SER A 93 35.81 22.03 19.69
C SER A 93 34.82 21.59 18.65
N THR A 94 35.22 20.69 17.75
CA THR A 94 34.37 20.04 16.76
C THR A 94 33.82 18.69 17.23
N ALA A 95 34.26 18.22 18.40
CA ALA A 95 33.93 16.88 18.93
C ALA A 95 32.41 16.60 19.10
N HIS A 96 31.58 17.63 19.27
CA HIS A 96 30.15 17.50 19.45
C HIS A 96 29.32 18.05 18.30
N LEU A 97 29.92 18.18 17.12
CA LEU A 97 29.29 18.77 15.94
C LEU A 97 27.96 18.11 15.58
N ARG A 98 27.91 16.77 15.51
CA ARG A 98 26.69 16.02 15.21
C ARG A 98 25.58 16.24 16.25
N TYR A 99 25.95 16.30 17.53
CA TYR A 99 25.00 16.55 18.61
C TYR A 99 24.41 17.97 18.52
N HIS A 100 25.25 18.99 18.23
CA HIS A 100 24.78 20.36 18.02
C HIS A 100 23.86 20.44 16.80
N ALA A 101 24.20 19.79 15.69
CA ALA A 101 23.36 19.69 14.51
C ALA A 101 22.00 19.04 14.80
N GLN A 102 21.97 17.98 15.61
CA GLN A 102 20.70 17.36 16.04
C GLN A 102 19.81 18.33 16.82
N ILE A 103 20.37 19.14 17.72
CA ILE A 103 19.59 20.16 18.46
C ILE A 103 19.02 21.20 17.49
N ILE A 104 19.82 21.68 16.53
CA ILE A 104 19.36 22.63 15.50
C ILE A 104 18.20 22.02 14.70
N ALA A 105 18.35 20.77 14.23
CA ALA A 105 17.31 20.05 13.50
C ALA A 105 16.01 19.89 14.34
N GLN A 106 16.12 19.55 15.64
CA GLN A 106 14.97 19.49 16.55
C GLN A 106 14.25 20.83 16.69
N LYS A 107 15.02 21.95 16.80
CA LYS A 107 14.44 23.29 16.86
C LYS A 107 13.77 23.68 15.54
N ALA A 108 14.33 23.30 14.40
CA ALA A 108 13.71 23.50 13.09
C ALA A 108 12.38 22.72 12.99
N THR A 109 12.40 21.43 13.30
CA THR A 109 11.16 20.61 13.34
C THR A 109 10.08 21.21 14.22
N ALA A 110 10.46 21.78 15.39
CA ALA A 110 9.51 22.45 16.27
C ALA A 110 8.95 23.75 15.65
N ARG A 111 9.75 24.49 14.87
CA ARG A 111 9.25 25.67 14.11
C ARG A 111 8.30 25.26 12.99
N ASP A 112 8.64 24.20 12.24
CA ASP A 112 7.78 23.67 11.17
C ASP A 112 6.41 23.24 11.73
N LEU A 113 6.38 22.59 12.90
CA LEU A 113 5.13 22.22 13.59
C LEU A 113 4.32 23.45 14.05
N ILE A 114 4.99 24.50 14.53
CA ILE A 114 4.32 25.76 14.94
C ILE A 114 3.74 26.45 13.70
N HIS A 115 4.48 26.47 12.58
CA HIS A 115 4.00 27.06 11.33
C HIS A 115 2.79 26.32 10.80
N LEU A 116 2.85 24.99 10.72
CA LEU A 116 1.72 24.15 10.35
C LEU A 116 0.50 24.37 11.25
N ALA A 117 0.70 24.44 12.56
CA ALA A 117 -0.39 24.72 13.50
C ALA A 117 -1.06 26.08 13.26
N ALA A 118 -0.26 27.11 12.92
CA ALA A 118 -0.80 28.43 12.58
C ALA A 118 -1.58 28.41 11.24
N GLU A 119 -1.10 27.67 10.24
CA GLU A 119 -1.84 27.48 8.98
C GLU A 119 -3.17 26.75 9.19
N ILE A 120 -3.18 25.72 10.06
CA ILE A 120 -4.38 24.98 10.41
C ILE A 120 -5.35 25.88 11.20
N GLU A 121 -4.83 26.68 12.13
CA GLU A 121 -5.64 27.64 12.91
C GLU A 121 -6.32 28.64 11.97
N GLU A 122 -5.57 29.27 11.06
CA GLU A 122 -6.08 30.23 10.08
C GLU A 122 -7.16 29.61 9.18
N ALA A 123 -6.86 28.40 8.63
CA ALA A 123 -7.79 27.68 7.79
C ALA A 123 -9.05 27.20 8.54
N GLY A 124 -8.94 26.93 9.84
CA GLY A 124 -10.07 26.53 10.69
C GLY A 124 -11.09 27.65 10.98
N TYR A 125 -10.71 28.94 10.79
CA TYR A 125 -11.62 30.08 10.87
C TYR A 125 -12.31 30.38 9.54
N ASP A 126 -11.90 29.74 8.44
CA ASP A 126 -12.51 29.91 7.11
C ASP A 126 -13.71 28.96 6.97
N GLU A 127 -14.93 29.49 7.17
CA GLU A 127 -16.19 28.72 7.04
C GLU A 127 -16.45 28.18 5.62
N THR A 128 -15.66 28.57 4.63
CA THR A 128 -15.80 28.08 3.24
C THR A 128 -15.02 26.82 2.97
N GLN A 129 -14.10 26.44 3.86
CA GLN A 129 -13.30 25.21 3.74
C GLN A 129 -14.04 23.98 4.27
N ASP A 130 -13.89 22.87 3.56
CA ASP A 130 -14.38 21.58 4.04
C ASP A 130 -13.52 21.10 5.20
N ILE A 131 -14.16 20.69 6.30
CA ILE A 131 -13.48 20.21 7.50
C ILE A 131 -12.67 18.93 7.23
N GLU A 132 -13.14 18.09 6.31
CA GLU A 132 -12.46 16.86 5.93
C GLU A 132 -11.16 17.17 5.18
N ASP A 133 -11.17 18.15 4.27
CA ASP A 133 -9.99 18.63 3.57
C ASP A 133 -8.97 19.26 4.52
N LEU A 134 -9.44 20.01 5.52
CA LEU A 134 -8.58 20.62 6.54
C LEU A 134 -7.89 19.54 7.39
N MET A 135 -8.62 18.52 7.82
CA MET A 135 -8.06 17.38 8.56
C MET A 135 -6.99 16.65 7.75
N ASN A 136 -7.26 16.38 6.49
CA ASN A 136 -6.32 15.72 5.60
C ASN A 136 -5.03 16.55 5.37
N ARG A 137 -5.15 17.87 5.24
CA ARG A 137 -3.99 18.78 5.13
C ARG A 137 -3.16 18.78 6.43
N ALA A 138 -3.83 18.78 7.58
CA ALA A 138 -3.16 18.72 8.88
C ALA A 138 -2.35 17.41 9.03
N GLU A 139 -2.96 16.28 8.72
CA GLU A 139 -2.30 14.98 8.76
C GLU A 139 -1.12 14.89 7.78
N ALA A 140 -1.30 15.36 6.54
CA ALA A 140 -0.24 15.39 5.53
C ALA A 140 0.95 16.24 5.98
N GLY A 141 0.69 17.43 6.53
CA GLY A 141 1.74 18.33 7.01
C GLY A 141 2.53 17.75 8.19
N VAL A 142 1.85 17.18 9.19
CA VAL A 142 2.51 16.48 10.30
C VAL A 142 3.36 15.33 9.81
N PHE A 143 2.84 14.59 8.84
CA PHE A 143 3.54 13.46 8.25
C PHE A 143 4.83 13.88 7.51
N GLU A 144 4.77 14.92 6.67
CA GLU A 144 5.96 15.43 5.95
C GLU A 144 7.05 15.89 6.93
N ILE A 145 6.66 16.62 7.98
CA ILE A 145 7.59 17.05 9.04
C ILE A 145 8.21 15.81 9.71
N GLY A 146 7.39 14.79 10.03
CA GLY A 146 7.86 13.56 10.64
C GLY A 146 8.82 12.77 9.73
N GLN A 147 8.56 12.71 8.42
CA GLN A 147 9.46 12.07 7.46
C GLN A 147 10.82 12.75 7.35
N ARG A 148 10.83 14.11 7.34
CA ARG A 148 12.07 14.87 7.33
C ARG A 148 12.90 14.64 8.60
N ALA A 149 12.21 14.51 9.76
CA ALA A 149 12.85 14.27 11.06
C ALA A 149 13.37 12.83 11.23
N GLN A 150 12.80 11.84 10.54
CA GLN A 150 13.16 10.42 10.61
C GLN A 150 14.10 9.96 9.48
N LYS A 151 15.08 10.75 9.10
CA LYS A 151 16.15 10.20 8.23
C LYS A 151 16.85 9.08 9.01
N ARG A 152 16.69 7.82 8.55
CA ARG A 152 17.37 6.67 9.14
C ARG A 152 18.88 6.85 8.99
N ASP A 153 19.60 6.69 10.08
CA ASP A 153 21.06 6.63 10.03
C ASP A 153 21.52 5.48 9.13
N VAL A 154 22.60 5.69 8.42
CA VAL A 154 23.28 4.61 7.70
C VAL A 154 23.78 3.61 8.74
N THR A 155 23.31 2.37 8.65
CA THR A 155 23.70 1.31 9.59
C THR A 155 24.93 0.59 9.03
N GLN A 156 25.96 0.40 9.86
CA GLN A 156 27.09 -0.44 9.51
C GLN A 156 26.61 -1.86 9.19
N ILE A 157 27.30 -2.54 8.27
CA ILE A 157 26.86 -3.85 7.77
C ILE A 157 26.90 -4.95 8.85
N ASP A 158 27.85 -4.87 9.79
CA ASP A 158 28.11 -5.96 10.76
C ASP A 158 26.88 -6.37 11.60
N PRO A 159 26.13 -5.46 12.26
CA PRO A 159 24.93 -5.84 12.98
C PRO A 159 23.83 -6.39 12.05
N VAL A 160 23.80 -5.94 10.77
CA VAL A 160 22.82 -6.42 9.79
C VAL A 160 23.17 -7.85 9.36
N VAL A 161 24.46 -8.18 9.19
CA VAL A 161 24.92 -9.54 8.90
C VAL A 161 24.59 -10.47 10.06
N ALA A 162 24.83 -10.05 11.31
CA ALA A 162 24.50 -10.86 12.49
C ALA A 162 22.99 -11.18 12.55
N GLU A 163 22.14 -10.19 12.27
CA GLU A 163 20.69 -10.40 12.22
C GLU A 163 20.27 -11.31 11.07
N ALA A 164 20.89 -11.17 9.89
CA ALA A 164 20.61 -12.04 8.74
C ALA A 164 20.95 -13.51 9.06
N LEU A 165 22.11 -13.76 9.66
CA LEU A 165 22.53 -15.10 10.08
C LEU A 165 21.59 -15.68 11.15
N ARG A 166 21.15 -14.86 12.10
CA ARG A 166 20.16 -15.28 13.11
C ARG A 166 18.85 -15.73 12.43
N ARG A 167 18.34 -14.96 11.48
CA ARG A 167 17.12 -15.31 10.72
C ARG A 167 17.30 -16.59 9.90
N MET A 168 18.46 -16.81 9.30
CA MET A 168 18.78 -18.06 8.59
C MET A 168 18.75 -19.26 9.54
N THR A 169 19.38 -19.14 10.71
CA THR A 169 19.40 -20.22 11.72
C THR A 169 18.01 -20.51 12.30
N GLU A 170 17.17 -19.49 12.43
CA GLU A 170 15.75 -19.67 12.84
C GLU A 170 14.94 -20.37 11.75
N ALA A 171 15.17 -20.04 10.48
CA ALA A 171 14.52 -20.70 9.35
C ALA A 171 14.92 -22.18 9.22
N GLU A 172 16.19 -22.52 9.46
CA GLU A 172 16.68 -23.92 9.47
C GLU A 172 16.01 -24.79 10.54
N LYS A 173 15.60 -24.20 11.66
CA LYS A 173 14.89 -24.91 12.74
C LYS A 173 13.42 -25.18 12.43
N ASN A 174 12.88 -24.52 11.42
CA ASN A 174 11.50 -24.71 10.98
C ASN A 174 11.45 -25.81 9.90
N ASP A 175 10.98 -26.99 10.26
CA ASP A 175 10.81 -28.14 9.35
C ASP A 175 9.91 -27.82 8.11
N SER A 176 9.20 -26.69 8.13
CA SER A 176 8.25 -26.31 7.07
C SER A 176 8.89 -25.62 5.86
N ASN A 177 10.19 -25.27 5.88
CA ASN A 177 10.87 -24.45 4.86
C ASN A 177 10.17 -23.11 4.54
N ILE A 178 9.33 -22.60 5.44
CA ILE A 178 8.60 -21.33 5.29
C ILE A 178 9.26 -20.30 6.20
N SER A 179 9.92 -19.30 5.62
CA SER A 179 10.58 -18.21 6.34
C SER A 179 9.64 -17.04 6.66
N GLY A 180 8.62 -16.86 5.83
CA GLY A 180 7.60 -15.81 5.96
C GLY A 180 6.33 -16.31 6.65
N ILE A 181 5.24 -15.52 6.52
CA ILE A 181 3.90 -15.91 6.99
C ILE A 181 3.31 -16.89 5.99
N PRO A 182 2.92 -18.12 6.43
CA PRO A 182 2.33 -19.11 5.53
C PRO A 182 1.01 -18.62 4.95
N SER A 183 0.77 -18.85 3.67
CA SER A 183 -0.52 -18.55 3.03
C SER A 183 -1.61 -19.58 3.39
N GLY A 184 -1.19 -20.76 3.83
CA GLY A 184 -2.04 -21.93 4.01
C GLY A 184 -2.34 -22.69 2.72
N PHE A 185 -1.71 -22.28 1.61
CA PHE A 185 -1.73 -23.02 0.35
C PHE A 185 -0.33 -23.61 0.12
N GLY A 186 -0.16 -24.89 0.40
CA GLY A 186 1.15 -25.54 0.42
C GLY A 186 1.93 -25.42 -0.89
N VAL A 187 1.26 -25.44 -2.05
CA VAL A 187 1.90 -25.24 -3.35
C VAL A 187 2.41 -23.80 -3.53
N LEU A 188 1.66 -22.81 -3.04
CA LEU A 188 2.06 -21.41 -3.08
C LEU A 188 3.21 -21.14 -2.10
N ASP A 189 3.12 -21.69 -0.90
CA ASP A 189 4.14 -21.53 0.14
C ASP A 189 5.49 -22.15 -0.26
N LYS A 190 5.49 -23.23 -1.07
CA LYS A 190 6.74 -23.80 -1.62
C LYS A 190 7.48 -22.86 -2.55
N VAL A 191 6.76 -22.04 -3.33
CA VAL A 191 7.36 -21.10 -4.27
C VAL A 191 7.75 -19.79 -3.60
N THR A 192 6.90 -19.29 -2.68
CA THR A 192 7.10 -17.98 -2.05
C THR A 192 7.90 -18.05 -0.75
N ALA A 193 8.06 -19.24 -0.16
CA ALA A 193 8.52 -19.45 1.22
C ALA A 193 7.67 -18.65 2.25
N GLY A 194 6.37 -18.41 1.93
CA GLY A 194 5.45 -17.57 2.69
C GLY A 194 5.62 -16.07 2.40
N TRP A 195 4.75 -15.24 2.97
CA TRP A 195 4.75 -13.79 2.78
C TRP A 195 5.86 -13.15 3.62
N GLN A 196 6.82 -12.51 2.95
CA GLN A 196 8.00 -11.97 3.60
C GLN A 196 7.73 -10.62 4.27
N LYS A 197 8.40 -10.39 5.38
CA LYS A 197 8.33 -9.09 6.08
C LYS A 197 8.77 -7.94 5.19
N SER A 198 8.17 -6.78 5.41
CA SER A 198 8.44 -5.55 4.66
C SER A 198 8.09 -5.60 3.16
N ASP A 199 7.49 -6.71 2.66
CA ASP A 199 7.10 -6.82 1.26
C ASP A 199 5.74 -6.20 0.99
N LEU A 200 5.66 -5.52 -0.16
CA LEU A 200 4.41 -5.15 -0.80
C LEU A 200 4.08 -6.18 -1.88
N VAL A 201 3.00 -6.90 -1.67
CA VAL A 201 2.48 -7.90 -2.60
C VAL A 201 1.25 -7.35 -3.29
N ILE A 202 1.24 -7.36 -4.60
CA ILE A 202 0.06 -6.99 -5.39
C ILE A 202 -0.62 -8.26 -5.89
N LEU A 203 -1.88 -8.42 -5.54
CA LEU A 203 -2.72 -9.50 -6.05
C LEU A 203 -3.77 -8.92 -6.99
N ALA A 204 -3.61 -9.16 -8.29
CA ALA A 204 -4.48 -8.56 -9.29
C ALA A 204 -5.28 -9.60 -10.07
N ALA A 205 -6.50 -9.23 -10.44
CA ALA A 205 -7.36 -10.05 -11.29
C ALA A 205 -8.46 -9.23 -11.95
N ARG A 206 -9.10 -9.80 -12.97
CA ARG A 206 -10.36 -9.29 -13.51
C ARG A 206 -11.51 -9.49 -12.50
N PRO A 207 -12.59 -8.71 -12.59
CA PRO A 207 -13.81 -8.95 -11.81
C PRO A 207 -14.28 -10.40 -11.93
N ALA A 208 -14.89 -10.93 -10.91
CA ALA A 208 -15.40 -12.30 -10.81
C ALA A 208 -14.36 -13.44 -10.82
N MET A 209 -13.04 -13.14 -10.91
CA MET A 209 -11.99 -14.15 -10.79
C MET A 209 -11.78 -14.68 -9.36
N GLY A 210 -12.37 -14.01 -8.36
CA GLY A 210 -12.33 -14.46 -6.97
C GLY A 210 -11.25 -13.83 -6.10
N LYS A 211 -10.76 -12.60 -6.40
CA LYS A 211 -9.76 -11.89 -5.58
C LYS A 211 -10.10 -11.90 -4.09
N THR A 212 -11.27 -11.36 -3.72
CA THR A 212 -11.74 -11.30 -2.33
C THR A 212 -11.90 -12.70 -1.71
N ALA A 213 -12.37 -13.69 -2.50
CA ALA A 213 -12.49 -15.07 -2.03
C ALA A 213 -11.13 -15.71 -1.72
N PHE A 214 -10.11 -15.41 -2.54
CA PHE A 214 -8.74 -15.88 -2.31
C PHE A 214 -8.17 -15.31 -1.01
N VAL A 215 -8.22 -13.97 -0.85
CA VAL A 215 -7.66 -13.35 0.36
C VAL A 215 -8.43 -13.70 1.62
N LEU A 216 -9.74 -13.93 1.55
CA LEU A 216 -10.53 -14.42 2.69
C LEU A 216 -10.17 -15.86 3.05
N SER A 217 -9.97 -16.76 2.06
CA SER A 217 -9.51 -18.12 2.31
C SER A 217 -8.12 -18.12 2.94
N MET A 218 -7.22 -17.28 2.44
CA MET A 218 -5.89 -17.09 2.96
C MET A 218 -5.90 -16.48 4.37
N ALA A 219 -6.63 -15.39 4.59
CA ALA A 219 -6.74 -14.74 5.90
C ALA A 219 -7.32 -15.69 6.95
N LYS A 220 -8.34 -16.48 6.57
CA LYS A 220 -8.86 -17.56 7.43
C LYS A 220 -7.78 -18.58 7.75
N ASN A 221 -7.04 -19.07 6.77
CA ASN A 221 -5.98 -20.04 7.02
C ASN A 221 -4.93 -19.47 7.98
N ILE A 222 -4.50 -18.22 7.78
CA ILE A 222 -3.49 -17.56 8.60
C ILE A 222 -4.01 -17.35 10.03
N ALA A 223 -5.20 -16.77 10.18
CA ALA A 223 -5.74 -16.43 11.49
C ALA A 223 -6.24 -17.65 12.27
N VAL A 224 -6.92 -18.60 11.62
CA VAL A 224 -7.51 -19.76 12.29
C VAL A 224 -6.51 -20.90 12.47
N ASN A 225 -5.79 -21.28 11.38
CA ASN A 225 -4.93 -22.46 11.43
C ASN A 225 -3.57 -22.16 12.06
N TYR A 226 -3.01 -20.95 11.80
CA TYR A 226 -1.68 -20.57 12.32
C TYR A 226 -1.74 -19.59 13.49
N HIS A 227 -2.93 -19.11 13.86
CA HIS A 227 -3.14 -18.15 14.96
C HIS A 227 -2.30 -16.87 14.81
N ILE A 228 -2.02 -16.45 13.57
CA ILE A 228 -1.28 -15.23 13.27
C ILE A 228 -2.27 -14.09 13.06
N PRO A 229 -2.14 -12.96 13.78
CA PRO A 229 -3.06 -11.84 13.65
C PRO A 229 -2.97 -11.16 12.27
N VAL A 230 -4.12 -11.02 11.61
CA VAL A 230 -4.29 -10.41 10.28
C VAL A 230 -5.28 -9.26 10.36
N ALA A 231 -4.96 -8.14 9.71
CA ALA A 231 -5.91 -7.05 9.50
C ALA A 231 -6.33 -6.98 8.03
N MET A 232 -7.62 -6.80 7.79
CA MET A 232 -8.19 -6.63 6.46
C MET A 232 -8.96 -5.31 6.38
N PHE A 233 -8.54 -4.44 5.46
CA PHE A 233 -9.22 -3.19 5.12
C PHE A 233 -10.02 -3.41 3.83
N SER A 234 -11.34 -3.32 3.94
CA SER A 234 -12.27 -3.53 2.83
C SER A 234 -12.95 -2.22 2.46
N LEU A 235 -12.60 -1.69 1.30
CA LEU A 235 -13.17 -0.44 0.78
C LEU A 235 -14.42 -0.67 -0.11
N GLU A 236 -14.67 -1.93 -0.49
CA GLU A 236 -15.78 -2.29 -1.39
C GLU A 236 -16.93 -2.99 -0.64
N MET A 237 -16.61 -3.80 0.37
CA MET A 237 -17.58 -4.66 1.04
C MET A 237 -17.68 -4.36 2.52
N SER A 238 -18.92 -4.39 3.06
CA SER A 238 -19.12 -4.22 4.50
C SER A 238 -18.63 -5.43 5.31
N ASN A 239 -18.33 -5.20 6.59
CA ASN A 239 -17.92 -6.23 7.56
C ASN A 239 -18.85 -7.44 7.55
N VAL A 240 -20.18 -7.22 7.57
CA VAL A 240 -21.16 -8.30 7.55
C VAL A 240 -21.10 -9.14 6.27
N GLN A 241 -20.86 -8.48 5.10
CA GLN A 241 -20.73 -9.21 3.83
C GLN A 241 -19.46 -10.08 3.81
N LEU A 242 -18.37 -9.60 4.36
CA LEU A 242 -17.11 -10.36 4.46
C LEU A 242 -17.27 -11.54 5.43
N VAL A 243 -17.86 -11.31 6.60
CA VAL A 243 -18.13 -12.37 7.58
C VAL A 243 -19.06 -13.43 6.98
N ASN A 244 -20.09 -13.04 6.23
CA ASN A 244 -20.94 -14.01 5.54
C ASN A 244 -20.16 -14.87 4.55
N ARG A 245 -19.20 -14.27 3.80
CA ARG A 245 -18.30 -15.04 2.93
C ARG A 245 -17.36 -15.96 3.69
N LEU A 246 -16.88 -15.54 4.87
CA LEU A 246 -16.08 -16.40 5.74
C LEU A 246 -16.92 -17.59 6.27
N ILE A 247 -18.17 -17.36 6.65
CA ILE A 247 -19.10 -18.41 7.06
C ILE A 247 -19.35 -19.39 5.91
N MET A 248 -19.59 -18.87 4.68
CA MET A 248 -19.72 -19.74 3.49
C MET A 248 -18.48 -20.61 3.30
N ASN A 249 -17.30 -20.03 3.46
CA ASN A 249 -16.02 -20.71 3.27
C ASN A 249 -15.76 -21.79 4.31
N VAL A 250 -15.94 -21.46 5.60
CA VAL A 250 -15.65 -22.35 6.73
C VAL A 250 -16.71 -23.44 6.89
N CYS A 251 -17.99 -23.06 6.84
CA CYS A 251 -19.09 -24.00 7.06
C CYS A 251 -19.51 -24.75 5.80
N GLU A 252 -18.95 -24.38 4.64
CA GLU A 252 -19.31 -24.93 3.33
C GLU A 252 -20.84 -24.91 3.08
N ILE A 253 -21.42 -23.73 3.27
CA ILE A 253 -22.84 -23.46 3.04
C ILE A 253 -22.94 -22.55 1.82
N GLU A 254 -23.85 -22.88 0.89
CA GLU A 254 -24.05 -22.09 -0.32
C GLU A 254 -24.55 -20.68 -0.01
N GLY A 255 -24.00 -19.67 -0.73
CA GLY A 255 -24.29 -18.26 -0.46
C GLY A 255 -25.76 -17.89 -0.56
N ASP A 256 -26.49 -18.48 -1.48
CA ASP A 256 -27.93 -18.24 -1.65
C ASP A 256 -28.74 -18.71 -0.42
N LYS A 257 -28.32 -19.80 0.21
CA LYS A 257 -28.97 -20.30 1.44
C LYS A 257 -28.74 -19.35 2.62
N ILE A 258 -27.52 -18.82 2.74
CA ILE A 258 -27.20 -17.83 3.79
C ILE A 258 -27.99 -16.54 3.55
N LYS A 259 -27.97 -16.03 2.31
CA LYS A 259 -28.66 -14.79 1.93
C LYS A 259 -30.18 -14.86 2.13
N THR A 260 -30.79 -16.01 1.82
CA THR A 260 -32.24 -16.22 1.94
C THR A 260 -32.68 -16.76 3.28
N GLY A 261 -31.75 -17.16 4.16
CA GLY A 261 -32.03 -17.79 5.44
C GLY A 261 -32.61 -19.23 5.33
N ARG A 262 -32.54 -19.84 4.13
CA ARG A 262 -33.10 -21.17 3.87
C ARG A 262 -32.09 -22.29 4.14
N LEU A 263 -31.62 -22.36 5.39
CA LEU A 263 -30.69 -23.39 5.83
C LEU A 263 -31.38 -24.71 6.08
N THR A 264 -30.84 -25.79 5.54
CA THR A 264 -31.28 -27.16 5.85
C THR A 264 -30.88 -27.57 7.26
N LYS A 265 -31.37 -28.71 7.75
CA LYS A 265 -30.95 -29.25 9.06
C LYS A 265 -29.43 -29.52 9.09
N ASP A 266 -28.87 -30.04 7.99
CA ASP A 266 -27.45 -30.35 7.85
C ASP A 266 -26.61 -29.07 7.77
N ASP A 267 -27.10 -28.03 7.06
CA ASP A 267 -26.44 -26.72 7.04
C ASP A 267 -26.37 -26.11 8.43
N LYS A 268 -27.46 -26.21 9.23
CA LYS A 268 -27.48 -25.73 10.63
C LYS A 268 -26.51 -26.52 11.52
N ALA A 269 -26.45 -27.84 11.34
CA ALA A 269 -25.51 -28.68 12.09
C ALA A 269 -24.07 -28.30 11.77
N ARG A 270 -23.70 -28.15 10.46
CA ARG A 270 -22.38 -27.69 10.04
C ARG A 270 -22.05 -26.28 10.56
N LEU A 271 -23.03 -25.36 10.49
CA LEU A 271 -22.87 -24.01 11.04
C LEU A 271 -22.52 -24.06 12.52
N ASN A 272 -23.33 -24.78 13.35
CA ASN A 272 -23.11 -24.86 14.78
C ASN A 272 -21.77 -25.51 15.16
N THR A 273 -21.27 -26.44 14.35
CA THR A 273 -20.00 -27.11 14.60
C THR A 273 -18.81 -26.25 14.22
N LYS A 274 -18.84 -25.67 13.01
CA LYS A 274 -17.66 -24.99 12.41
C LYS A 274 -17.59 -23.49 12.70
N ILE A 275 -18.67 -22.83 13.08
CA ILE A 275 -18.67 -21.38 13.36
C ILE A 275 -17.70 -21.03 14.51
N ASN A 276 -17.51 -21.96 15.45
CA ASN A 276 -16.62 -21.77 16.58
C ASN A 276 -15.14 -21.60 16.14
N GLU A 277 -14.77 -22.06 14.95
CA GLU A 277 -13.42 -21.84 14.40
C GLU A 277 -13.16 -20.34 14.12
N LEU A 278 -14.22 -19.56 13.86
CA LEU A 278 -14.10 -18.13 13.63
C LEU A 278 -14.14 -17.30 14.93
N TYR A 279 -14.75 -17.84 16.00
CA TYR A 279 -14.78 -17.13 17.28
C TYR A 279 -13.37 -17.12 17.91
N GLY A 280 -12.90 -15.93 18.25
CA GLY A 280 -11.56 -15.75 18.83
C GLY A 280 -10.41 -15.82 17.82
N ALA A 281 -10.68 -16.03 16.52
CA ALA A 281 -9.65 -15.92 15.51
C ALA A 281 -9.12 -14.48 15.45
N PRO A 282 -7.79 -14.27 15.42
CA PRO A 282 -7.18 -12.93 15.41
C PRO A 282 -7.27 -12.30 14.00
N LEU A 283 -8.49 -12.11 13.51
CA LEU A 283 -8.79 -11.47 12.23
C LEU A 283 -9.54 -10.16 12.48
N TYR A 284 -8.92 -9.05 12.15
CA TYR A 284 -9.44 -7.70 12.35
C TYR A 284 -9.92 -7.14 11.00
N ILE A 285 -11.17 -6.70 10.93
CA ILE A 285 -11.77 -6.21 9.67
C ILE A 285 -12.20 -4.76 9.88
N ASP A 286 -11.79 -3.89 8.95
CA ASP A 286 -12.21 -2.50 8.87
C ASP A 286 -12.88 -2.28 7.50
N ASP A 287 -14.12 -1.74 7.49
CA ASP A 287 -14.90 -1.47 6.29
C ASP A 287 -15.12 0.02 6.05
N THR A 288 -14.19 0.85 6.52
CA THR A 288 -14.21 2.29 6.28
C THR A 288 -14.14 2.57 4.77
N PRO A 289 -15.16 3.18 4.16
CA PRO A 289 -15.12 3.55 2.76
C PRO A 289 -14.14 4.69 2.52
N SER A 290 -13.56 4.75 1.34
CA SER A 290 -12.68 5.86 0.91
C SER A 290 -11.49 6.14 1.83
N LEU A 291 -10.87 5.08 2.35
CA LEU A 291 -9.76 5.16 3.29
C LEU A 291 -8.56 5.89 2.70
N SER A 292 -8.09 6.94 3.36
CA SER A 292 -6.87 7.64 2.97
C SER A 292 -5.62 6.83 3.39
N VAL A 293 -4.50 7.08 2.70
CA VAL A 293 -3.21 6.45 3.05
C VAL A 293 -2.78 6.80 4.48
N PHE A 294 -3.09 8.01 4.93
CA PHE A 294 -2.72 8.48 6.28
C PHE A 294 -3.57 7.81 7.35
N GLU A 295 -4.88 7.70 7.12
CA GLU A 295 -5.79 7.00 8.02
C GLU A 295 -5.43 5.51 8.11
N LEU A 296 -5.19 4.84 6.96
CA LEU A 296 -4.70 3.48 6.93
C LEU A 296 -3.45 3.30 7.79
N ARG A 297 -2.48 4.21 7.66
CA ARG A 297 -1.22 4.16 8.41
C ARG A 297 -1.44 4.30 9.92
N SER A 298 -2.32 5.22 10.33
CA SER A 298 -2.70 5.41 11.73
C SER A 298 -3.34 4.16 12.31
N LYS A 299 -4.35 3.61 11.63
CA LYS A 299 -5.04 2.37 12.02
C LYS A 299 -4.09 1.18 12.03
N ALA A 300 -3.23 1.03 11.02
CA ALA A 300 -2.25 -0.05 10.91
C ALA A 300 -1.26 -0.04 12.08
N ARG A 301 -0.69 1.14 12.42
CA ARG A 301 0.20 1.30 13.58
C ARG A 301 -0.48 0.91 14.89
N LYS A 302 -1.74 1.31 15.06
CA LYS A 302 -2.54 0.95 16.23
C LYS A 302 -2.74 -0.56 16.31
N LEU A 303 -3.17 -1.21 15.22
CA LEU A 303 -3.41 -2.65 15.15
C LEU A 303 -2.14 -3.47 15.41
N VAL A 304 -1.00 -3.07 14.86
CA VAL A 304 0.29 -3.72 15.12
C VAL A 304 0.69 -3.58 16.59
N ARG A 305 0.53 -2.39 17.17
CA ARG A 305 0.93 -2.14 18.57
C ARG A 305 0.01 -2.82 19.59
N GLU A 306 -1.31 -2.80 19.37
CA GLU A 306 -2.31 -3.25 20.35
C GLU A 306 -2.67 -4.73 20.19
N HIS A 307 -2.60 -5.25 18.95
CA HIS A 307 -3.06 -6.59 18.62
C HIS A 307 -1.98 -7.46 17.96
N ASP A 308 -0.74 -6.98 17.89
CA ASP A 308 0.40 -7.68 17.26
C ASP A 308 0.09 -8.16 15.84
N VAL A 309 -0.65 -7.36 15.06
CA VAL A 309 -0.99 -7.68 13.67
C VAL A 309 0.30 -7.87 12.87
N ARG A 310 0.37 -8.99 12.14
CA ARG A 310 1.56 -9.41 11.38
C ARG A 310 1.39 -9.32 9.88
N MET A 311 0.17 -9.12 9.39
CA MET A 311 -0.14 -8.97 7.98
C MET A 311 -1.29 -8.00 7.79
N ILE A 312 -1.23 -7.21 6.73
CA ILE A 312 -2.31 -6.31 6.31
C ILE A 312 -2.77 -6.71 4.90
N ILE A 313 -4.09 -6.77 4.71
CA ILE A 313 -4.74 -7.00 3.42
C ILE A 313 -5.61 -5.79 3.10
N ILE A 314 -5.55 -5.28 1.85
CA ILE A 314 -6.32 -4.12 1.39
C ILE A 314 -7.14 -4.51 0.16
N ASP A 315 -8.47 -4.41 0.23
CA ASP A 315 -9.40 -4.74 -0.85
C ASP A 315 -10.27 -3.51 -1.21
N TYR A 316 -9.96 -2.76 -2.29
CA TYR A 316 -8.84 -2.82 -3.22
C TYR A 316 -8.22 -1.43 -3.42
N LEU A 317 -7.00 -1.39 -3.90
CA LEU A 317 -6.13 -0.23 -3.95
C LEU A 317 -6.73 0.96 -4.71
N GLN A 318 -7.48 0.73 -5.79
CA GLN A 318 -8.09 1.78 -6.59
C GLN A 318 -9.27 2.51 -5.89
N LEU A 319 -9.73 2.07 -4.74
CA LEU A 319 -10.71 2.81 -3.92
C LEU A 319 -10.05 3.67 -2.83
N MET A 320 -8.74 3.57 -2.66
CA MET A 320 -8.00 4.43 -1.75
C MET A 320 -7.89 5.85 -2.30
N ASN A 321 -7.80 6.80 -1.40
CA ASN A 321 -7.58 8.21 -1.68
C ASN A 321 -6.20 8.65 -1.16
N ALA A 322 -5.55 9.51 -1.93
CA ALA A 322 -4.39 10.26 -1.45
C ALA A 322 -4.78 11.72 -1.14
N GLN A 323 -5.88 11.91 -0.39
CA GLN A 323 -6.42 13.22 -0.03
C GLN A 323 -5.35 14.09 0.63
N GLY A 324 -5.45 15.39 0.40
CA GLY A 324 -4.48 16.38 0.89
C GLY A 324 -3.32 16.67 -0.05
N MET A 325 -3.22 15.97 -1.19
CA MET A 325 -2.25 16.22 -2.24
C MET A 325 -2.97 16.53 -3.56
N SER A 326 -2.48 17.51 -4.34
CA SER A 326 -3.06 17.78 -5.66
C SER A 326 -2.39 16.92 -6.72
N PHE A 327 -3.17 16.20 -7.53
CA PHE A 327 -2.70 15.29 -8.57
C PHE A 327 -3.16 15.74 -9.95
N GLY A 328 -2.29 15.58 -10.94
CA GLY A 328 -2.62 15.83 -12.34
C GLY A 328 -3.41 14.68 -12.99
N SER A 329 -3.30 13.45 -12.46
CA SER A 329 -3.96 12.26 -12.98
C SER A 329 -4.15 11.18 -11.92
N ARG A 330 -5.12 10.27 -12.15
CA ARG A 330 -5.34 9.09 -11.28
C ARG A 330 -4.14 8.16 -11.21
N GLU A 331 -3.36 8.05 -12.28
CA GLU A 331 -2.11 7.27 -12.31
C GLU A 331 -1.08 7.80 -11.32
N GLN A 332 -0.95 9.12 -11.20
CA GLN A 332 -0.05 9.74 -10.23
C GLN A 332 -0.50 9.47 -8.80
N GLU A 333 -1.79 9.57 -8.54
CA GLU A 333 -2.38 9.26 -7.23
C GLU A 333 -2.09 7.80 -6.81
N ILE A 334 -2.38 6.84 -7.69
CA ILE A 334 -2.10 5.42 -7.46
C ILE A 334 -0.60 5.16 -7.25
N SER A 335 0.26 5.86 -7.98
CA SER A 335 1.72 5.78 -7.80
C SER A 335 2.15 6.20 -6.40
N ILE A 336 1.57 7.28 -5.90
CA ILE A 336 1.87 7.77 -4.54
C ILE A 336 1.32 6.81 -3.48
N ILE A 337 0.10 6.30 -3.67
CA ILE A 337 -0.49 5.29 -2.77
C ILE A 337 0.43 4.06 -2.71
N SER A 338 0.83 3.50 -3.85
CA SER A 338 1.72 2.33 -3.92
C SER A 338 3.04 2.54 -3.18
N ARG A 339 3.70 3.68 -3.42
CA ARG A 339 4.96 4.03 -2.75
C ARG A 339 4.79 4.17 -1.24
N ASN A 340 3.68 4.77 -0.79
CA ASN A 340 3.37 4.89 0.63
C ASN A 340 3.08 3.53 1.28
N LEU A 341 2.37 2.63 0.59
CA LEU A 341 2.14 1.27 1.08
C LEU A 341 3.45 0.50 1.22
N LYS A 342 4.37 0.60 0.25
CA LYS A 342 5.72 0.02 0.38
C LYS A 342 6.50 0.63 1.54
N GLY A 343 6.38 1.95 1.74
CA GLY A 343 6.95 2.65 2.89
C GLY A 343 6.39 2.12 4.22
N LEU A 344 5.07 1.92 4.29
CA LEU A 344 4.38 1.39 5.46
C LEU A 344 4.77 -0.06 5.77
N ALA A 345 4.87 -0.93 4.75
CA ALA A 345 5.33 -2.30 4.92
C ALA A 345 6.74 -2.37 5.55
N LYS A 346 7.66 -1.49 5.08
CA LYS A 346 9.01 -1.35 5.65
C LYS A 346 9.03 -0.77 7.06
N GLU A 347 8.14 0.17 7.34
CA GLU A 347 8.02 0.83 8.65
C GLU A 347 7.58 -0.14 9.72
N LEU A 348 6.53 -0.92 9.42
CA LEU A 348 5.92 -1.87 10.35
C LEU A 348 6.63 -3.23 10.38
N ASP A 349 7.56 -3.50 9.44
CA ASP A 349 8.25 -4.79 9.23
C ASP A 349 7.27 -5.98 9.07
N ILE A 350 6.16 -5.74 8.33
CA ILE A 350 5.15 -6.75 8.02
C ILE A 350 4.79 -6.74 6.52
N PRO A 351 4.34 -7.87 5.94
CA PRO A 351 3.82 -7.88 4.57
C PRO A 351 2.49 -7.11 4.47
N ILE A 352 2.35 -6.39 3.37
CA ILE A 352 1.09 -5.77 2.95
C ILE A 352 0.66 -6.38 1.62
N ILE A 353 -0.54 -6.96 1.57
CA ILE A 353 -1.14 -7.48 0.36
C ILE A 353 -2.21 -6.50 -0.11
N ALA A 354 -2.01 -5.87 -1.26
CA ALA A 354 -2.97 -4.95 -1.84
C ALA A 354 -3.61 -5.58 -3.09
N LEU A 355 -4.94 -5.62 -3.09
CA LEU A 355 -5.69 -6.09 -4.24
C LEU A 355 -5.75 -5.02 -5.32
N SER A 356 -5.68 -5.44 -6.57
CA SER A 356 -5.76 -4.55 -7.73
C SER A 356 -6.68 -5.13 -8.80
N GLN A 357 -7.34 -4.25 -9.54
CA GLN A 357 -8.16 -4.66 -10.69
C GLN A 357 -7.37 -4.48 -11.98
N LEU A 358 -7.44 -5.48 -12.86
CA LEU A 358 -6.77 -5.46 -14.16
C LEU A 358 -7.58 -4.69 -15.21
N ASN A 359 -6.88 -4.16 -16.21
CA ASN A 359 -7.48 -3.51 -17.38
C ASN A 359 -8.37 -4.50 -18.16
N ARG A 360 -9.43 -3.97 -18.81
CA ARG A 360 -10.36 -4.75 -19.64
C ARG A 360 -9.71 -5.35 -20.89
N GLY A 361 -8.56 -4.84 -21.34
CA GLY A 361 -7.82 -5.32 -22.49
C GLY A 361 -7.47 -6.81 -22.46
N VAL A 362 -7.35 -7.42 -21.26
CA VAL A 362 -7.12 -8.87 -21.11
C VAL A 362 -8.25 -9.69 -21.75
N GLU A 363 -9.50 -9.23 -21.64
CA GLU A 363 -10.68 -9.96 -22.14
C GLU A 363 -10.79 -9.96 -23.67
N SER A 364 -10.14 -9.03 -24.36
CA SER A 364 -10.14 -8.95 -25.82
C SER A 364 -9.15 -9.89 -26.49
N ARG A 365 -8.22 -10.48 -25.73
CA ARG A 365 -7.21 -11.41 -26.25
C ARG A 365 -7.84 -12.76 -26.58
N GLN A 366 -7.25 -13.48 -27.55
CA GLN A 366 -7.73 -14.78 -27.99
C GLN A 366 -6.94 -15.93 -27.32
N GLY A 367 -7.62 -17.08 -27.13
CA GLY A 367 -7.04 -18.28 -26.52
C GLY A 367 -6.81 -18.19 -25.01
N ASN A 368 -6.59 -19.32 -24.37
CA ASN A 368 -6.35 -19.40 -22.93
C ASN A 368 -5.06 -18.67 -22.53
N GLU A 369 -3.96 -18.95 -23.20
CA GLU A 369 -2.67 -18.29 -22.98
C GLU A 369 -2.76 -16.77 -23.21
N GLY A 370 -3.50 -16.33 -24.24
CA GLY A 370 -3.69 -14.90 -24.50
C GLY A 370 -4.48 -14.18 -23.41
N LYS A 371 -5.38 -14.88 -22.71
CA LYS A 371 -6.17 -14.33 -21.60
C LYS A 371 -5.49 -14.43 -20.24
N LYS A 372 -4.32 -15.05 -20.14
CA LYS A 372 -3.50 -14.98 -18.94
C LYS A 372 -3.05 -13.54 -18.70
N PRO A 373 -3.24 -13.01 -17.48
CA PRO A 373 -2.80 -11.68 -17.13
C PRO A 373 -1.28 -11.54 -17.20
N GLN A 374 -0.83 -10.33 -17.58
CA GLN A 374 0.58 -9.96 -17.67
C GLN A 374 0.82 -8.65 -16.91
N LEU A 375 2.08 -8.34 -16.56
CA LEU A 375 2.44 -7.11 -15.86
C LEU A 375 1.95 -5.84 -16.57
N SER A 376 1.94 -5.85 -17.92
CA SER A 376 1.40 -4.75 -18.73
C SER A 376 -0.11 -4.50 -18.52
N ASP A 377 -0.86 -5.44 -17.94
CA ASP A 377 -2.28 -5.31 -17.67
C ASP A 377 -2.58 -4.49 -16.41
N LEU A 378 -1.55 -4.21 -15.61
CA LEU A 378 -1.55 -3.24 -14.51
C LEU A 378 -1.40 -1.78 -15.02
N ARG A 379 -1.68 -1.50 -16.28
CA ARG A 379 -1.25 -0.36 -17.10
C ARG A 379 -1.64 1.05 -16.61
N GLU A 380 -2.67 1.20 -15.81
CA GLU A 380 -2.98 2.46 -15.11
C GLU A 380 -2.10 2.65 -13.86
N SER A 381 -1.13 1.78 -13.67
CA SER A 381 -0.41 1.62 -12.43
C SER A 381 1.02 1.09 -12.66
N GLY A 382 1.72 1.56 -13.68
CA GLY A 382 3.12 1.16 -13.92
C GLY A 382 4.04 1.36 -12.71
N ALA A 383 3.68 2.30 -11.84
CA ALA A 383 4.36 2.50 -10.57
C ALA A 383 4.08 1.36 -9.56
N ILE A 384 2.88 0.80 -9.54
CA ILE A 384 2.57 -0.36 -8.66
C ILE A 384 3.50 -1.51 -8.98
N GLU A 385 3.72 -1.80 -10.28
CA GLU A 385 4.66 -2.83 -10.69
C GLU A 385 6.07 -2.56 -10.18
N GLN A 386 6.54 -1.30 -10.25
CA GLN A 386 7.90 -0.94 -9.83
C GLN A 386 8.08 -1.05 -8.30
N ASP A 387 7.10 -0.57 -7.53
CA ASP A 387 7.16 -0.54 -6.07
C ASP A 387 6.96 -1.92 -5.43
N ALA A 388 6.13 -2.79 -6.04
CA ALA A 388 5.84 -4.12 -5.55
C ALA A 388 7.08 -5.02 -5.53
N ASP A 389 7.22 -5.82 -4.47
CA ASP A 389 8.22 -6.88 -4.39
C ASP A 389 7.75 -8.15 -5.07
N MET A 390 6.44 -8.41 -4.99
CA MET A 390 5.79 -9.53 -5.65
C MET A 390 4.51 -9.08 -6.33
N VAL A 391 4.25 -9.60 -7.52
CA VAL A 391 2.99 -9.42 -8.26
C VAL A 391 2.43 -10.77 -8.60
N CYS A 392 1.22 -11.04 -8.11
CA CYS A 392 0.47 -12.26 -8.37
C CYS A 392 -0.81 -11.95 -9.15
N PHE A 393 -1.15 -12.82 -10.09
CA PHE A 393 -2.42 -12.76 -10.80
C PHE A 393 -3.28 -13.98 -10.47
N ILE A 394 -4.59 -13.78 -10.44
CA ILE A 394 -5.55 -14.88 -10.40
C ILE A 394 -6.17 -15.01 -11.78
N HIS A 395 -6.01 -16.18 -12.39
CA HIS A 395 -6.62 -16.54 -13.65
C HIS A 395 -7.47 -17.80 -13.47
N ARG A 396 -8.69 -17.80 -14.05
CA ARG A 396 -9.60 -18.94 -14.02
C ARG A 396 -9.97 -19.28 -15.46
N PRO A 397 -9.34 -20.31 -16.05
CA PRO A 397 -9.62 -20.73 -17.41
C PRO A 397 -11.09 -21.09 -17.64
N GLU A 398 -11.73 -21.77 -16.68
CA GLU A 398 -13.14 -22.14 -16.71
C GLU A 398 -14.08 -20.94 -16.90
N TYR A 399 -13.75 -19.78 -16.33
CA TYR A 399 -14.54 -18.55 -16.49
C TYR A 399 -14.63 -18.10 -17.96
N TYR A 400 -13.58 -18.42 -18.74
CA TYR A 400 -13.49 -18.16 -20.17
C TYR A 400 -13.87 -19.36 -21.03
N HIS A 401 -14.46 -20.41 -20.42
CA HIS A 401 -14.87 -21.66 -21.06
C HIS A 401 -13.71 -22.50 -21.63
N PHE A 402 -12.51 -22.35 -21.05
CA PHE A 402 -11.39 -23.24 -21.32
C PHE A 402 -11.37 -24.34 -20.26
N TYR A 403 -11.71 -25.56 -20.66
CA TYR A 403 -11.88 -26.69 -19.74
C TYR A 403 -10.69 -27.65 -19.72
N ASN A 404 -9.87 -27.63 -20.74
CA ASN A 404 -8.67 -28.47 -20.83
C ASN A 404 -7.46 -27.62 -21.23
N ASP A 405 -6.32 -27.93 -20.65
CA ASP A 405 -5.04 -27.36 -21.06
C ASP A 405 -4.63 -27.92 -22.40
N GLU A 406 -4.35 -27.05 -23.35
CA GLU A 406 -3.99 -27.45 -24.74
C GLU A 406 -2.65 -28.22 -24.82
N LYS A 407 -1.73 -27.97 -23.86
CA LYS A 407 -0.37 -28.52 -23.83
C LYS A 407 -0.31 -29.86 -23.08
N THR A 408 -0.95 -29.90 -21.91
CA THR A 408 -0.83 -31.03 -20.97
C THR A 408 -2.05 -31.95 -20.99
N GLY A 409 -3.19 -31.51 -21.56
CA GLY A 409 -4.47 -32.20 -21.51
C GLY A 409 -5.12 -32.22 -20.11
N LYS A 410 -4.58 -31.49 -19.14
CA LYS A 410 -5.10 -31.38 -17.77
C LYS A 410 -6.50 -30.77 -17.78
N ASP A 411 -7.42 -31.38 -17.03
CA ASP A 411 -8.75 -30.77 -16.77
C ASP A 411 -8.61 -29.52 -15.88
N LEU A 412 -9.04 -28.37 -16.41
CA LEU A 412 -8.93 -27.07 -15.76
C LEU A 412 -10.21 -26.65 -15.03
N ARG A 413 -11.24 -27.49 -15.02
CA ARG A 413 -12.52 -27.17 -14.36
C ARG A 413 -12.35 -27.10 -12.86
N GLY A 414 -12.88 -26.02 -12.26
CA GLY A 414 -12.74 -25.73 -10.83
C GLY A 414 -11.32 -25.37 -10.41
N LEU A 415 -10.36 -25.22 -11.35
CA LEU A 415 -9.00 -24.77 -11.07
C LEU A 415 -8.86 -23.25 -11.26
N ALA A 416 -8.02 -22.68 -10.44
CA ALA A 416 -7.55 -21.31 -10.56
C ALA A 416 -6.02 -21.32 -10.60
N GLU A 417 -5.46 -20.60 -11.55
CA GLU A 417 -4.01 -20.39 -11.66
C GLU A 417 -3.65 -19.15 -10.86
N ILE A 418 -2.70 -19.28 -9.94
CA ILE A 418 -2.05 -18.17 -9.26
C ILE A 418 -0.70 -17.98 -9.94
N ILE A 419 -0.60 -16.91 -10.73
CA ILE A 419 0.56 -16.61 -11.56
C ILE A 419 1.43 -15.63 -10.80
N ILE A 420 2.63 -16.02 -10.37
CA ILE A 420 3.64 -15.15 -9.76
C ILE A 420 4.45 -14.51 -10.89
N ALA A 421 3.98 -13.36 -11.37
CA ALA A 421 4.57 -12.69 -12.53
C ALA A 421 5.80 -11.84 -12.20
N LYS A 422 5.94 -11.43 -10.94
CA LYS A 422 7.12 -10.74 -10.42
C LYS A 422 7.43 -11.23 -9.02
N HIS A 423 8.70 -11.53 -8.75
CA HIS A 423 9.18 -11.89 -7.43
C HIS A 423 10.62 -11.41 -7.25
N ARG A 424 10.85 -10.36 -6.42
CA ARG A 424 12.20 -9.79 -6.22
C ARG A 424 13.15 -10.75 -5.51
N SER A 425 12.62 -11.58 -4.62
CA SER A 425 13.41 -12.46 -3.76
C SER A 425 13.37 -13.94 -4.20
N GLY A 426 12.73 -14.26 -5.34
CA GLY A 426 12.57 -15.63 -5.79
C GLY A 426 12.25 -15.76 -7.28
N ALA A 427 11.88 -16.98 -7.69
CA ALA A 427 11.49 -17.27 -9.05
C ALA A 427 10.04 -16.85 -9.35
N THR A 428 9.75 -16.61 -10.61
CA THR A 428 8.38 -16.52 -11.12
C THR A 428 7.88 -17.94 -11.42
N ASP A 429 6.62 -18.22 -11.10
CA ASP A 429 6.02 -19.55 -11.28
C ASP A 429 4.49 -19.44 -11.40
N GLU A 430 3.85 -20.52 -11.78
CA GLU A 430 2.40 -20.68 -11.87
C GLU A 430 1.98 -21.85 -11.00
N VAL A 431 1.07 -21.63 -10.05
CA VAL A 431 0.56 -22.69 -9.18
C VAL A 431 -0.95 -22.82 -9.33
N PHE A 432 -1.46 -24.04 -9.24
CA PHE A 432 -2.88 -24.32 -9.32
C PHE A 432 -3.47 -24.49 -7.92
N LEU A 433 -4.62 -23.88 -7.72
CA LEU A 433 -5.47 -24.07 -6.54
C LEU A 433 -6.86 -24.45 -7.02
N ARG A 434 -7.59 -25.18 -6.18
CA ARG A 434 -8.99 -25.48 -6.44
C ARG A 434 -9.88 -24.35 -5.94
N PHE A 435 -10.79 -23.90 -6.80
CA PHE A 435 -11.79 -22.91 -6.46
C PHE A 435 -13.20 -23.51 -6.45
N ARG A 436 -13.79 -23.58 -5.28
CA ARG A 436 -15.18 -24.04 -5.07
C ARG A 436 -16.11 -22.82 -5.09
N SER A 437 -16.68 -22.52 -6.25
CA SER A 437 -17.48 -21.30 -6.48
C SER A 437 -18.71 -21.21 -5.56
N LYS A 438 -19.40 -22.32 -5.28
CA LYS A 438 -20.57 -22.41 -4.38
C LYS A 438 -20.29 -21.89 -2.98
N PHE A 439 -19.02 -22.02 -2.51
CA PHE A 439 -18.59 -21.65 -1.15
C PHE A 439 -17.60 -20.48 -1.15
N ALA A 440 -17.34 -19.87 -2.31
CA ALA A 440 -16.32 -18.84 -2.48
C ALA A 440 -14.99 -19.23 -1.80
N LYS A 441 -14.55 -20.50 -1.92
CA LYS A 441 -13.44 -21.10 -1.20
C LYS A 441 -12.31 -21.46 -2.15
N PHE A 442 -11.09 -21.02 -1.81
CA PHE A 442 -9.86 -21.57 -2.37
C PHE A 442 -9.27 -22.61 -1.43
N GLN A 443 -8.72 -23.68 -1.97
CA GLN A 443 -8.07 -24.76 -1.21
C GLN A 443 -6.97 -25.41 -2.07
N ASN A 444 -6.11 -26.21 -1.43
CA ASN A 444 -5.11 -27.00 -2.16
C ASN A 444 -5.82 -28.01 -3.07
N GLU A 445 -5.18 -28.35 -4.19
CA GLU A 445 -5.75 -29.28 -5.15
C GLU A 445 -6.00 -30.67 -4.54
N ASP A 446 -5.11 -31.10 -3.65
CA ASP A 446 -5.14 -32.43 -3.00
C ASP A 446 -6.19 -32.55 -1.89
N GLU A 447 -6.74 -31.43 -1.38
CA GLU A 447 -7.75 -31.42 -0.32
C GLU A 447 -9.19 -31.66 -0.83
N ALA A 448 -9.38 -31.80 -2.13
CA ALA A 448 -10.68 -32.00 -2.72
C ALA A 448 -11.15 -33.45 -2.51
N ALA A 449 -12.34 -33.63 -1.93
CA ALA A 449 -12.99 -34.93 -1.89
C ALA A 449 -13.33 -35.40 -3.32
N PRO A 450 -13.24 -36.73 -3.60
CA PRO A 450 -13.46 -37.29 -4.94
C PRO A 450 -14.88 -37.04 -5.51
N ASP A 451 -15.86 -36.73 -4.64
CA ASP A 451 -17.28 -36.59 -4.97
C ASP A 451 -17.77 -35.12 -5.01
N ASP A 452 -16.87 -34.15 -5.11
CA ASP A 452 -17.32 -32.75 -5.28
C ASP A 452 -17.97 -32.57 -6.65
N ASP A 453 -19.30 -32.65 -6.68
CA ASP A 453 -20.13 -32.21 -7.81
C ASP A 453 -19.90 -30.70 -8.04
N TYR A 454 -19.04 -30.41 -9.00
CA TYR A 454 -18.60 -29.04 -9.33
C TYR A 454 -19.74 -28.14 -9.84
N GLY A 455 -20.99 -28.60 -9.81
CA GLY A 455 -22.16 -27.85 -10.32
C GLY A 455 -22.05 -27.47 -11.78
N ILE A 456 -21.30 -28.26 -12.55
CA ILE A 456 -21.11 -28.11 -13.97
C ILE A 456 -22.37 -28.61 -14.65
N PRO A 457 -23.07 -27.79 -15.47
CA PRO A 457 -24.08 -28.35 -16.36
C PRO A 457 -23.40 -29.43 -17.21
N PRO A 458 -24.04 -30.59 -17.43
CA PRO A 458 -23.51 -31.62 -18.28
C PRO A 458 -23.13 -31.02 -19.64
N ALA A 459 -21.96 -31.39 -20.15
CA ALA A 459 -21.53 -30.96 -21.48
C ALA A 459 -22.68 -31.24 -22.46
N PRO A 460 -23.08 -30.29 -23.34
CA PRO A 460 -24.10 -30.53 -24.31
C PRO A 460 -23.69 -31.74 -25.10
N ALA A 461 -24.56 -32.73 -25.20
CA ALA A 461 -24.33 -33.90 -25.99
C ALA A 461 -24.00 -33.51 -27.45
N PRO A 462 -23.03 -34.15 -28.12
CA PRO A 462 -22.70 -33.76 -29.47
C PRO A 462 -23.90 -34.11 -30.38
N GLY A 463 -24.68 -33.10 -30.71
CA GLY A 463 -25.77 -33.29 -31.70
C GLY A 463 -27.04 -32.41 -31.56
N ASP A 464 -27.06 -31.33 -30.79
CA ASP A 464 -28.26 -30.46 -30.86
C ASP A 464 -27.87 -28.98 -31.04
N GLY A 465 -27.91 -28.53 -32.28
CA GLY A 465 -27.62 -27.17 -32.71
C GLY A 465 -28.80 -26.24 -32.44
N GLY A 466 -28.86 -25.66 -31.26
CA GLY A 466 -29.86 -24.65 -30.92
C GLY A 466 -29.35 -23.64 -29.91
N TYR A 467 -28.54 -22.70 -30.35
CA TYR A 467 -28.15 -21.56 -29.54
C TYR A 467 -29.34 -20.59 -29.39
N GLN A 468 -29.99 -20.58 -28.23
CA GLN A 468 -30.82 -19.45 -27.82
C GLN A 468 -29.93 -18.39 -27.13
N SER A 469 -29.51 -17.39 -27.88
CA SER A 469 -28.85 -16.22 -27.31
C SER A 469 -29.91 -15.33 -26.66
N PHE A 470 -29.87 -15.21 -25.33
CA PHE A 470 -30.61 -14.19 -24.61
C PHE A 470 -29.88 -12.85 -24.80
N GLN A 471 -30.36 -12.04 -25.73
CA GLN A 471 -29.89 -10.67 -25.86
C GLN A 471 -30.40 -9.84 -24.66
N SER A 472 -29.46 -9.26 -23.93
CA SER A 472 -29.75 -8.27 -22.91
C SER A 472 -30.42 -7.06 -23.57
N LYS A 473 -31.60 -6.66 -23.07
CA LYS A 473 -32.35 -5.48 -23.53
C LYS A 473 -31.62 -4.13 -23.37
N MET A 474 -30.40 -4.13 -22.89
CA MET A 474 -29.61 -2.93 -22.62
C MET A 474 -28.75 -2.46 -23.81
N ASN A 475 -28.72 -3.22 -24.92
CA ASN A 475 -27.83 -2.92 -26.05
C ASN A 475 -28.57 -2.49 -27.34
N SER A 476 -29.83 -2.04 -27.22
CA SER A 476 -30.64 -1.59 -28.39
C SER A 476 -31.00 -0.11 -28.29
N MET A 477 -30.05 0.78 -28.00
CA MET A 477 -30.15 2.20 -28.30
C MET A 477 -29.03 2.59 -29.26
N SER A 478 -29.35 2.53 -30.54
CA SER A 478 -28.58 3.22 -31.59
C SER A 478 -28.94 4.69 -31.61
N PRO A 479 -27.98 5.60 -31.79
CA PRO A 479 -28.27 7.00 -32.01
C PRO A 479 -28.40 7.24 -33.52
N ASP A 480 -29.63 7.29 -34.05
CA ASP A 480 -29.92 8.04 -35.30
C ASP A 480 -31.42 8.04 -35.54
N GLY A 481 -31.96 9.22 -35.73
CA GLY A 481 -33.34 9.39 -36.28
C GLY A 481 -34.14 10.51 -35.63
N ALA A 482 -33.75 11.75 -35.86
CA ALA A 482 -34.66 12.89 -35.74
C ALA A 482 -35.68 12.87 -36.87
N SER A 483 -37.00 12.89 -36.57
CA SER A 483 -37.97 13.82 -37.15
C SER A 483 -39.41 13.50 -36.76
N ALA A 484 -40.06 14.52 -36.25
CA ALA A 484 -41.46 14.92 -36.41
C ALA A 484 -42.60 13.90 -36.21
N ASN A 485 -43.42 14.09 -35.17
CA ASN A 485 -44.75 14.67 -35.33
C ASN A 485 -45.40 14.99 -33.98
N ALA A 486 -46.03 16.16 -33.98
CA ALA A 486 -46.82 16.72 -32.89
C ALA A 486 -48.21 16.08 -32.79
N ASN A 487 -48.81 16.30 -31.63
CA ASN A 487 -50.24 16.21 -31.27
C ASN A 487 -50.76 14.90 -30.66
N SER A 488 -50.94 14.92 -29.37
CA SER A 488 -52.27 14.98 -28.74
C SER A 488 -52.14 15.11 -27.24
N LEU A 489 -52.77 16.16 -26.72
CA LEU A 489 -53.09 16.39 -25.31
C LEU A 489 -54.04 15.33 -24.80
N GLY A 490 -53.90 14.95 -23.53
CA GLY A 490 -54.83 14.08 -22.80
C GLY A 490 -54.45 13.94 -21.33
N ASP A 491 -54.95 14.88 -20.58
CA ASP A 491 -55.40 14.89 -19.18
C ASP A 491 -54.62 14.25 -18.02
N PHE A 492 -54.39 15.12 -17.09
CA PHE A 492 -54.07 14.98 -15.67
C PHE A 492 -55.04 14.11 -14.91
N GLU A 493 -54.55 13.31 -13.98
CA GLU A 493 -55.20 13.12 -12.70
C GLU A 493 -54.15 12.95 -11.57
N GLU A 494 -54.22 13.89 -10.65
CA GLU A 494 -53.61 13.88 -9.36
C GLU A 494 -54.27 12.87 -8.43
N ALA A 495 -53.51 12.26 -7.53
CA ALA A 495 -53.95 12.04 -6.17
C ALA A 495 -52.92 11.25 -5.33
N PRO A 496 -53.08 11.26 -3.99
CA PRO A 496 -52.14 11.91 -3.05
C PRO A 496 -51.51 10.92 -2.06
N PHE A 497 -50.63 11.50 -1.25
CA PHE A 497 -49.92 11.03 -0.09
C PHE A 497 -48.55 10.32 -0.32
#